data_47b903a4b755157fa94af1db93a511c3
#
_entry.id   47b903a4b755157fa94af1db93a511c3
#
_cell.length_a   1.000
_cell.length_b   1.000
_cell.length_c   1.000
_cell.angle_alpha   90.00
_cell.angle_beta   90.00
_cell.angle_gamma   90.00
#
_symmetry.space_group_name_H-M   'P 1'
#
loop_
_entity.id
_entity.type
_entity.pdbx_description
1 polymer ?
#
loop_
_entity_poly.entity_id
_entity_poly.type
_entity_poly.pdbx_seq_one_letter_code
_entity_poly.pdbx_strand_id
1 'polypeptide(L)'
;NLMKTVSPYIVGCSKEYGGLGDPSMPTAYGSYLGIRAGAQVVFGSDNLKGKTVAIQGTGNVGYCLAELLTKDEANLVIADVDSDRVNKTAEDFGARIVSPDEIYDVPCDIFAPSAIGGTINKQTIPRLKCKVIAGAANNQLLTEDDARRCEAKGIFYVPDFIINLGGVTLGAYEYKHLPYEVAYKQIDIAFDNVLKVAEIARKNSITTSQAANMFAEQKIEAAKKGWG
;
A
#
# COMPACT_ATOMS: atom_id res chain seq x y z
N ASN A 1 19.30 -1.09 -16.14
CA ASN A 1 20.40 -2.06 -16.36
C ASN A 1 21.72 -1.36 -16.76
N LEU A 2 21.70 -0.40 -17.72
CA LEU A 2 22.93 0.30 -18.17
C LEU A 2 23.68 0.96 -16.98
N MET A 3 22.98 1.62 -16.06
CA MET A 3 23.61 2.26 -14.90
C MET A 3 24.34 1.29 -13.97
N LYS A 4 23.93 0.01 -13.91
CA LYS A 4 24.60 -1.02 -13.09
C LYS A 4 26.03 -1.29 -13.54
N THR A 5 26.35 -1.08 -14.84
CA THR A 5 27.71 -1.27 -15.37
C THR A 5 28.69 -0.20 -14.90
N VAL A 6 28.21 0.95 -14.40
CA VAL A 6 29.04 2.09 -13.98
C VAL A 6 28.95 2.40 -12.49
N SER A 7 28.03 1.78 -11.76
CA SER A 7 27.89 1.98 -10.30
C SER A 7 27.39 0.72 -9.58
N PRO A 8 28.05 0.28 -8.51
CA PRO A 8 27.59 -0.85 -7.69
C PRO A 8 26.35 -0.50 -6.82
N TYR A 9 26.03 0.78 -6.68
CA TYR A 9 24.92 1.28 -5.85
C TYR A 9 23.56 1.29 -6.56
N ILE A 10 23.50 0.82 -7.81
CA ILE A 10 22.24 0.72 -8.54
C ILE A 10 21.53 -0.57 -8.16
N VAL A 11 20.27 -0.43 -7.74
CA VAL A 11 19.34 -1.52 -7.41
C VAL A 11 18.08 -1.45 -8.30
N GLY A 12 17.23 -2.49 -8.25
CA GLY A 12 16.04 -2.59 -9.11
C GLY A 12 16.38 -3.06 -10.53
N CYS A 13 17.44 -3.83 -10.66
CA CYS A 13 17.84 -4.41 -11.94
C CYS A 13 17.06 -5.69 -12.24
N SER A 14 16.94 -6.03 -13.55
CA SER A 14 16.41 -7.33 -13.93
C SER A 14 17.35 -8.47 -13.49
N LYS A 15 16.79 -9.67 -13.34
CA LYS A 15 17.53 -10.86 -12.89
C LYS A 15 18.74 -11.16 -13.79
N GLU A 16 18.64 -10.90 -15.09
CA GLU A 16 19.73 -11.05 -16.07
C GLU A 16 20.97 -10.21 -15.73
N TYR A 17 20.78 -9.08 -15.02
CA TYR A 17 21.85 -8.18 -14.59
C TYR A 17 22.16 -8.31 -13.08
N GLY A 18 21.78 -9.45 -12.47
CA GLY A 18 22.04 -9.73 -11.06
C GLY A 18 21.14 -9.00 -10.09
N GLY A 19 20.02 -8.44 -10.56
CA GLY A 19 18.99 -7.84 -9.72
C GLY A 19 17.97 -8.86 -9.23
N LEU A 20 17.08 -8.44 -8.31
CA LEU A 20 16.01 -9.26 -7.79
C LEU A 20 14.72 -9.19 -8.64
N GLY A 21 14.69 -8.36 -9.68
CA GLY A 21 13.60 -8.26 -10.66
C GLY A 21 12.56 -7.19 -10.32
N ASP A 22 11.34 -7.35 -10.87
CA ASP A 22 10.26 -6.38 -10.76
C ASP A 22 9.74 -6.28 -9.33
N PRO A 23 9.71 -5.08 -8.71
CA PRO A 23 9.21 -4.86 -7.36
C PRO A 23 7.68 -4.81 -7.26
N SER A 24 6.94 -4.95 -8.35
CA SER A 24 5.48 -4.73 -8.36
C SER A 24 4.73 -5.71 -7.46
N MET A 25 5.00 -7.00 -7.58
CA MET A 25 4.37 -8.01 -6.72
C MET A 25 4.76 -7.87 -5.25
N PRO A 26 6.05 -7.68 -4.87
CA PRO A 26 6.44 -7.37 -3.49
C PRO A 26 5.74 -6.14 -2.91
N THR A 27 5.61 -5.06 -3.69
CA THR A 27 4.91 -3.84 -3.25
C THR A 27 3.41 -4.07 -3.09
N ALA A 28 2.79 -4.77 -4.03
CA ALA A 28 1.38 -5.16 -3.94
C ALA A 28 1.11 -6.05 -2.73
N TYR A 29 2.02 -6.99 -2.45
CA TYR A 29 1.89 -7.88 -1.30
C TYR A 29 1.93 -7.13 0.03
N GLY A 30 2.85 -6.20 0.22
CA GLY A 30 2.87 -5.35 1.41
C GLY A 30 1.59 -4.51 1.56
N SER A 31 1.11 -3.93 0.45
CA SER A 31 -0.15 -3.17 0.43
C SER A 31 -1.37 -4.06 0.74
N TYR A 32 -1.41 -5.27 0.21
CA TYR A 32 -2.42 -6.27 0.53
C TYR A 32 -2.43 -6.65 2.01
N LEU A 33 -1.27 -6.86 2.63
CA LEU A 33 -1.16 -7.08 4.08
C LEU A 33 -1.64 -5.87 4.87
N GLY A 34 -1.36 -4.65 4.40
CA GLY A 34 -1.86 -3.41 4.98
C GLY A 34 -3.38 -3.30 4.91
N ILE A 35 -3.99 -3.72 3.79
CA ILE A 35 -5.45 -3.79 3.62
C ILE A 35 -6.06 -4.76 4.63
N ARG A 36 -5.49 -5.97 4.77
CA ARG A 36 -5.94 -6.96 5.76
C ARG A 36 -5.81 -6.46 7.19
N ALA A 37 -4.69 -5.84 7.53
CA ALA A 37 -4.47 -5.27 8.86
C ALA A 37 -5.44 -4.11 9.15
N GLY A 38 -5.70 -3.23 8.17
CA GLY A 38 -6.72 -2.19 8.27
C GLY A 38 -8.12 -2.77 8.48
N ALA A 39 -8.45 -3.84 7.76
CA ALA A 39 -9.71 -4.57 7.95
C ALA A 39 -9.80 -5.19 9.36
N GLN A 40 -8.71 -5.79 9.87
CA GLN A 40 -8.63 -6.30 11.24
C GLN A 40 -8.91 -5.21 12.27
N VAL A 41 -8.33 -4.02 12.09
CA VAL A 41 -8.52 -2.89 13.04
C VAL A 41 -9.96 -2.38 13.02
N VAL A 42 -10.58 -2.26 11.83
CA VAL A 42 -11.87 -1.58 11.67
C VAL A 42 -13.05 -2.53 11.76
N PHE A 43 -12.92 -3.75 11.22
CA PHE A 43 -14.02 -4.74 11.16
C PHE A 43 -13.83 -5.91 12.13
N GLY A 44 -12.71 -5.98 12.86
CA GLY A 44 -12.41 -7.07 13.80
C GLY A 44 -11.97 -8.38 13.13
N SER A 45 -11.77 -8.37 11.81
CA SER A 45 -11.33 -9.53 11.02
C SER A 45 -10.49 -9.08 9.85
N ASP A 46 -9.43 -9.81 9.55
CA ASP A 46 -8.58 -9.60 8.38
C ASP A 46 -9.09 -10.35 7.12
N ASN A 47 -10.21 -11.06 7.23
CA ASN A 47 -10.85 -11.75 6.11
C ASN A 47 -11.53 -10.74 5.18
N LEU A 48 -11.13 -10.76 3.90
CA LEU A 48 -11.64 -9.86 2.87
C LEU A 48 -12.77 -10.46 2.02
N LYS A 49 -13.16 -11.70 2.26
CA LYS A 49 -14.25 -12.35 1.52
C LYS A 49 -15.53 -11.51 1.54
N GLY A 50 -16.01 -11.17 0.35
CA GLY A 50 -17.20 -10.34 0.15
C GLY A 50 -17.05 -8.86 0.48
N LYS A 51 -15.89 -8.41 0.97
CA LYS A 51 -15.57 -6.98 1.11
C LYS A 51 -15.41 -6.32 -0.24
N THR A 52 -15.89 -5.10 -0.37
CA THR A 52 -15.68 -4.32 -1.59
C THR A 52 -14.43 -3.46 -1.45
N VAL A 53 -13.48 -3.66 -2.36
CA VAL A 53 -12.24 -2.87 -2.46
C VAL A 53 -12.26 -2.05 -3.74
N ALA A 54 -12.18 -0.72 -3.61
CA ALA A 54 -12.07 0.20 -4.73
C ALA A 54 -10.59 0.53 -4.98
N ILE A 55 -10.03 0.07 -6.10
CA ILE A 55 -8.62 0.27 -6.48
C ILE A 55 -8.53 1.43 -7.47
N GLN A 56 -7.83 2.49 -7.10
CA GLN A 56 -7.51 3.60 -7.99
C GLN A 56 -6.12 3.38 -8.60
N GLY A 57 -6.09 3.02 -9.86
CA GLY A 57 -4.87 2.69 -10.62
C GLY A 57 -4.65 1.18 -10.76
N THR A 58 -4.57 0.73 -12.02
CA THR A 58 -4.35 -0.66 -12.42
C THR A 58 -3.03 -0.84 -13.19
N GLY A 59 -2.03 0.00 -12.87
CA GLY A 59 -0.65 -0.23 -13.30
C GLY A 59 -0.08 -1.53 -12.71
N ASN A 60 1.20 -1.79 -12.91
CA ASN A 60 1.82 -3.06 -12.49
C ASN A 60 1.49 -3.45 -11.03
N VAL A 61 1.61 -2.51 -10.09
CA VAL A 61 1.32 -2.77 -8.67
C VAL A 61 -0.18 -2.97 -8.43
N GLY A 62 -1.04 -2.11 -9.01
CA GLY A 62 -2.50 -2.23 -8.85
C GLY A 62 -3.05 -3.52 -9.45
N TYR A 63 -2.50 -3.98 -10.57
CA TYR A 63 -2.83 -5.27 -11.16
C TYR A 63 -2.47 -6.45 -10.25
N CYS A 64 -1.23 -6.46 -9.70
CA CYS A 64 -0.82 -7.48 -8.73
C CYS A 64 -1.67 -7.43 -7.44
N LEU A 65 -2.07 -6.22 -7.01
CA LEU A 65 -2.95 -6.07 -5.86
C LEU A 65 -4.36 -6.64 -6.13
N ALA A 66 -4.91 -6.38 -7.32
CA ALA A 66 -6.18 -6.97 -7.75
C ALA A 66 -6.13 -8.51 -7.76
N GLU A 67 -5.03 -9.09 -8.25
CA GLU A 67 -4.81 -10.54 -8.22
C GLU A 67 -4.86 -11.11 -6.79
N LEU A 68 -4.15 -10.47 -5.84
CA LEU A 68 -4.12 -10.92 -4.44
C LEU A 68 -5.49 -10.82 -3.77
N LEU A 69 -6.20 -9.72 -3.99
CA LEU A 69 -7.53 -9.48 -3.42
C LEU A 69 -8.59 -10.42 -3.99
N THR A 70 -8.48 -10.78 -5.27
CA THR A 70 -9.38 -11.75 -5.91
C THR A 70 -9.21 -13.15 -5.31
N LYS A 71 -8.00 -13.55 -4.94
CA LYS A 71 -7.74 -14.83 -4.25
C LYS A 71 -8.42 -14.89 -2.87
N ASP A 72 -8.61 -13.75 -2.22
CA ASP A 72 -9.37 -13.63 -0.96
C ASP A 72 -10.88 -13.43 -1.17
N GLU A 73 -11.38 -13.62 -2.39
CA GLU A 73 -12.80 -13.47 -2.75
C GLU A 73 -13.37 -12.06 -2.42
N ALA A 74 -12.53 -11.01 -2.52
CA ALA A 74 -12.99 -9.62 -2.41
C ALA A 74 -13.71 -9.18 -3.69
N ASN A 75 -14.70 -8.30 -3.56
CA ASN A 75 -15.36 -7.65 -4.69
C ASN A 75 -14.52 -6.44 -5.14
N LEU A 76 -14.12 -6.39 -6.40
CA LEU A 76 -13.28 -5.33 -6.91
C LEU A 76 -14.05 -4.31 -7.73
N VAL A 77 -13.80 -3.02 -7.44
CA VAL A 77 -14.14 -1.89 -8.29
C VAL A 77 -12.86 -1.17 -8.65
N ILE A 78 -12.64 -0.94 -9.93
CA ILE A 78 -11.35 -0.42 -10.41
C ILE A 78 -11.52 0.79 -11.32
N ALA A 79 -10.53 1.68 -11.30
CA ALA A 79 -10.43 2.79 -12.24
C ALA A 79 -8.98 3.03 -12.64
N ASP A 80 -8.74 3.35 -13.89
CA ASP A 80 -7.47 3.84 -14.41
C ASP A 80 -7.74 4.83 -15.56
N VAL A 81 -6.77 5.70 -15.84
CA VAL A 81 -6.80 6.59 -17.02
C VAL A 81 -6.43 5.83 -18.29
N ASP A 82 -5.76 4.70 -18.19
CA ASP A 82 -5.37 3.81 -19.27
C ASP A 82 -6.45 2.74 -19.46
N SER A 83 -7.21 2.86 -20.56
CA SER A 83 -8.31 1.96 -20.89
C SER A 83 -7.87 0.50 -21.08
N ASP A 84 -6.68 0.27 -21.63
CA ASP A 84 -6.21 -1.08 -21.90
C ASP A 84 -5.86 -1.81 -20.60
N ARG A 85 -5.22 -1.11 -19.66
CA ARG A 85 -4.88 -1.64 -18.34
C ARG A 85 -6.12 -1.95 -17.51
N VAL A 86 -7.08 -1.04 -17.47
CA VAL A 86 -8.30 -1.25 -16.68
C VAL A 86 -9.15 -2.37 -17.25
N ASN A 87 -9.29 -2.46 -18.58
CA ASN A 87 -10.03 -3.53 -19.23
C ASN A 87 -9.36 -4.89 -18.98
N LYS A 88 -8.03 -4.98 -19.17
CA LYS A 88 -7.27 -6.21 -18.87
C LYS A 88 -7.48 -6.66 -17.42
N THR A 89 -7.39 -5.75 -16.47
CA THR A 89 -7.57 -6.08 -15.04
C THR A 89 -9.00 -6.55 -14.75
N ALA A 90 -9.99 -5.94 -15.40
CA ALA A 90 -11.40 -6.34 -15.25
C ALA A 90 -11.66 -7.73 -15.83
N GLU A 91 -11.11 -8.02 -17.01
CA GLU A 91 -11.25 -9.35 -17.68
C GLU A 91 -10.58 -10.44 -16.85
N ASP A 92 -9.36 -10.21 -16.36
CA ASP A 92 -8.58 -11.22 -15.64
C ASP A 92 -9.17 -11.52 -14.24
N PHE A 93 -9.81 -10.53 -13.58
CA PHE A 93 -10.20 -10.64 -12.15
C PHE A 93 -11.70 -10.41 -11.90
N GLY A 94 -12.51 -10.21 -12.95
CA GLY A 94 -13.96 -9.99 -12.79
C GLY A 94 -14.30 -8.66 -12.08
N ALA A 95 -13.44 -7.65 -12.17
CA ALA A 95 -13.61 -6.38 -11.48
C ALA A 95 -14.59 -5.46 -12.23
N ARG A 96 -15.37 -4.68 -11.48
CA ARG A 96 -16.26 -3.64 -12.04
C ARG A 96 -15.45 -2.38 -12.36
N ILE A 97 -15.52 -1.90 -13.61
CA ILE A 97 -14.89 -0.66 -14.03
C ILE A 97 -15.78 0.53 -13.70
N VAL A 98 -15.17 1.62 -13.23
CA VAL A 98 -15.77 2.96 -13.15
C VAL A 98 -14.79 4.00 -13.71
N SER A 99 -15.25 5.21 -13.97
CA SER A 99 -14.35 6.27 -14.43
C SER A 99 -13.37 6.70 -13.32
N PRO A 100 -12.22 7.32 -13.69
CA PRO A 100 -11.24 7.82 -12.72
C PRO A 100 -11.78 8.85 -11.71
N ASP A 101 -12.84 9.56 -12.04
CA ASP A 101 -13.51 10.49 -11.12
C ASP A 101 -14.54 9.80 -10.25
N GLU A 102 -15.34 8.88 -10.80
CA GLU A 102 -16.39 8.17 -10.08
C GLU A 102 -15.85 7.25 -8.96
N ILE A 103 -14.59 6.84 -9.03
CA ILE A 103 -13.99 5.91 -8.05
C ILE A 103 -14.09 6.44 -6.62
N TYR A 104 -14.08 7.78 -6.42
CA TYR A 104 -14.19 8.40 -5.10
C TYR A 104 -15.61 8.31 -4.50
N ASP A 105 -16.63 8.11 -5.32
CA ASP A 105 -18.04 8.04 -4.90
C ASP A 105 -18.53 6.59 -4.74
N VAL A 106 -17.67 5.61 -5.05
CA VAL A 106 -18.03 4.20 -4.98
C VAL A 106 -18.29 3.79 -3.52
N PRO A 107 -19.47 3.21 -3.21
CA PRO A 107 -19.66 2.52 -1.94
C PRO A 107 -18.69 1.31 -1.85
N CYS A 108 -17.78 1.36 -0.90
CA CYS A 108 -16.81 0.30 -0.67
C CYS A 108 -16.43 0.20 0.81
N ASP A 109 -15.89 -0.93 1.22
CA ASP A 109 -15.32 -1.11 2.56
C ASP A 109 -13.93 -0.46 2.65
N ILE A 110 -13.15 -0.61 1.58
CA ILE A 110 -11.74 -0.20 1.51
C ILE A 110 -11.50 0.57 0.22
N PHE A 111 -10.85 1.72 0.32
CA PHE A 111 -10.34 2.47 -0.82
C PHE A 111 -8.82 2.29 -0.91
N ALA A 112 -8.32 1.84 -2.07
CA ALA A 112 -6.92 1.50 -2.29
C ALA A 112 -6.28 2.40 -3.37
N PRO A 113 -5.74 3.59 -2.99
CA PRO A 113 -5.00 4.44 -3.92
C PRO A 113 -3.73 3.70 -4.38
N SER A 114 -3.61 3.43 -5.68
CA SER A 114 -2.48 2.68 -6.26
C SER A 114 -1.91 3.33 -7.53
N ALA A 115 -2.28 4.59 -7.81
CA ALA A 115 -1.80 5.38 -8.96
C ALA A 115 -0.80 6.45 -8.52
N ILE A 116 -1.29 7.66 -8.26
CA ILE A 116 -0.46 8.83 -7.94
C ILE A 116 -0.72 9.32 -6.51
N GLY A 117 0.23 10.07 -5.96
CA GLY A 117 0.11 10.70 -4.65
C GLY A 117 -0.87 11.88 -4.62
N GLY A 118 -1.18 12.39 -3.40
CA GLY A 118 -2.02 13.56 -3.19
C GLY A 118 -3.50 13.37 -3.50
N THR A 119 -3.92 12.15 -3.78
CA THR A 119 -5.33 11.85 -4.13
C THR A 119 -6.27 11.86 -2.93
N ILE A 120 -5.75 11.73 -1.73
CA ILE A 120 -6.49 11.85 -0.48
C ILE A 120 -6.33 13.29 0.03
N ASN A 121 -7.38 14.10 -0.16
CA ASN A 121 -7.32 15.53 0.11
C ASN A 121 -8.70 16.11 0.45
N LYS A 122 -8.75 17.40 0.75
CA LYS A 122 -9.98 18.12 1.16
C LYS A 122 -11.13 18.05 0.15
N GLN A 123 -10.86 17.79 -1.15
CA GLN A 123 -11.89 17.65 -2.19
C GLN A 123 -12.40 16.21 -2.29
N THR A 124 -11.51 15.22 -2.16
CA THR A 124 -11.85 13.80 -2.36
C THR A 124 -12.35 13.12 -1.10
N ILE A 125 -11.78 13.44 0.07
CA ILE A 125 -12.21 12.86 1.36
C ILE A 125 -13.73 12.96 1.59
N PRO A 126 -14.42 14.10 1.34
CA PRO A 126 -15.87 14.18 1.51
C PRO A 126 -16.67 13.20 0.66
N ARG A 127 -16.14 12.81 -0.51
CA ARG A 127 -16.78 11.86 -1.46
C ARG A 127 -16.61 10.40 -1.04
N LEU A 128 -15.51 10.04 -0.40
CA LEU A 128 -15.19 8.65 -0.03
C LEU A 128 -16.25 8.03 0.88
N LYS A 129 -16.68 6.81 0.57
CA LYS A 129 -17.68 6.05 1.33
C LYS A 129 -17.10 4.82 2.03
N CYS A 130 -15.77 4.71 2.07
CA CYS A 130 -15.05 3.62 2.70
C CYS A 130 -14.89 3.82 4.22
N LYS A 131 -14.46 2.75 4.89
CA LYS A 131 -14.03 2.77 6.30
C LYS A 131 -12.52 2.68 6.45
N VAL A 132 -11.82 2.18 5.44
CA VAL A 132 -10.36 2.03 5.41
C VAL A 132 -9.82 2.64 4.14
N ILE A 133 -8.71 3.37 4.25
CA ILE A 133 -7.84 3.74 3.12
C ILE A 133 -6.52 3.00 3.29
N ALA A 134 -6.19 2.14 2.34
CA ALA A 134 -4.93 1.39 2.30
C ALA A 134 -4.59 1.04 0.85
N GLY A 135 -3.48 1.50 0.33
CA GLY A 135 -3.09 1.27 -1.06
C GLY A 135 -1.58 1.46 -1.29
N ALA A 136 -1.16 1.20 -2.51
CA ALA A 136 0.27 1.15 -2.86
C ALA A 136 0.89 2.49 -3.25
N ALA A 137 0.07 3.52 -3.57
CA ALA A 137 0.59 4.82 -3.99
C ALA A 137 1.42 5.48 -2.89
N ASN A 138 2.51 6.14 -3.29
CA ASN A 138 3.32 6.95 -2.38
C ASN A 138 2.63 8.30 -2.11
N ASN A 139 2.83 8.84 -0.90
CA ASN A 139 2.36 10.19 -0.52
C ASN A 139 0.86 10.37 -0.81
N GLN A 140 0.03 9.44 -0.35
CA GLN A 140 -1.41 9.42 -0.64
C GLN A 140 -2.13 10.66 -0.12
N LEU A 141 -1.80 11.11 1.09
CA LEU A 141 -2.28 12.37 1.65
C LEU A 141 -1.63 13.57 0.94
N LEU A 142 -2.42 14.57 0.57
CA LEU A 142 -1.88 15.80 -0.01
C LEU A 142 -1.19 16.67 1.06
N THR A 143 -1.75 16.67 2.27
CA THR A 143 -1.21 17.41 3.43
C THR A 143 -1.39 16.60 4.71
N GLU A 144 -0.62 16.90 5.75
CA GLU A 144 -0.77 16.31 7.09
C GLU A 144 -2.20 16.49 7.68
N ASP A 145 -2.88 17.58 7.35
CA ASP A 145 -4.24 17.83 7.81
C ASP A 145 -5.27 16.86 7.22
N ASP A 146 -4.93 16.22 6.09
CA ASP A 146 -5.84 15.26 5.46
C ASP A 146 -5.96 13.98 6.28
N ALA A 147 -4.94 13.62 7.09
CA ALA A 147 -5.05 12.54 8.07
C ALA A 147 -6.16 12.83 9.10
N ARG A 148 -6.20 14.06 9.64
CA ARG A 148 -7.25 14.49 10.59
C ARG A 148 -8.63 14.52 9.93
N ARG A 149 -8.71 14.91 8.65
CA ARG A 149 -9.97 14.90 7.89
C ARG A 149 -10.50 13.48 7.71
N CYS A 150 -9.61 12.50 7.45
CA CYS A 150 -9.98 11.09 7.39
C CYS A 150 -10.55 10.62 8.73
N GLU A 151 -9.87 10.89 9.84
CA GLU A 151 -10.34 10.53 11.18
C GLU A 151 -11.70 11.18 11.52
N ALA A 152 -11.86 12.47 11.24
CA ALA A 152 -13.11 13.20 11.48
C ALA A 152 -14.28 12.61 10.68
N LYS A 153 -14.00 11.97 9.55
CA LYS A 153 -14.98 11.24 8.74
C LYS A 153 -15.19 9.78 9.19
N GLY A 154 -14.42 9.31 10.17
CA GLY A 154 -14.47 7.93 10.64
C GLY A 154 -13.81 6.95 9.67
N ILE A 155 -12.82 7.40 8.91
CA ILE A 155 -12.02 6.60 7.99
C ILE A 155 -10.66 6.31 8.64
N PHE A 156 -10.31 5.03 8.76
CA PHE A 156 -9.00 4.59 9.20
C PHE A 156 -8.02 4.67 8.02
N TYR A 157 -7.05 5.57 8.11
CA TYR A 157 -5.98 5.69 7.12
C TYR A 157 -4.79 4.80 7.51
N VAL A 158 -4.39 3.89 6.63
CA VAL A 158 -3.16 3.11 6.76
C VAL A 158 -2.04 3.86 6.06
N PRO A 159 -1.01 4.34 6.78
CA PRO A 159 0.06 5.11 6.17
C PRO A 159 0.81 4.31 5.10
N ASP A 160 0.97 4.91 3.94
CA ASP A 160 1.49 4.27 2.73
C ASP A 160 2.88 3.65 2.91
N PHE A 161 3.82 4.39 3.51
CA PHE A 161 5.20 3.92 3.68
C PHE A 161 5.34 2.75 4.67
N ILE A 162 4.30 2.45 5.46
CA ILE A 162 4.26 1.28 6.34
C ILE A 162 3.95 0.01 5.55
N ILE A 163 3.22 0.13 4.44
CA ILE A 163 2.69 -1.02 3.70
C ILE A 163 3.24 -1.17 2.27
N ASN A 164 3.64 -0.09 1.60
CA ASN A 164 4.22 -0.18 0.25
C ASN A 164 5.73 -0.47 0.25
N LEU A 165 6.23 -0.99 1.35
CA LEU A 165 7.66 -1.23 1.64
C LEU A 165 8.32 -2.30 0.74
N GLY A 166 7.55 -3.04 -0.06
CA GLY A 166 8.06 -4.16 -0.85
C GLY A 166 9.16 -3.77 -1.82
N GLY A 167 9.00 -2.66 -2.54
CA GLY A 167 10.02 -2.18 -3.47
C GLY A 167 11.33 -1.78 -2.80
N VAL A 168 11.25 -1.05 -1.69
CA VAL A 168 12.44 -0.62 -0.94
C VAL A 168 13.11 -1.80 -0.24
N THR A 169 12.33 -2.76 0.25
CA THR A 169 12.86 -4.01 0.83
C THR A 169 13.63 -4.80 -0.23
N LEU A 170 13.02 -4.98 -1.40
CA LEU A 170 13.68 -5.70 -2.50
C LEU A 170 15.01 -5.03 -2.88
N GLY A 171 15.02 -3.70 -3.05
CA GLY A 171 16.24 -2.95 -3.36
C GLY A 171 17.32 -3.07 -2.28
N ALA A 172 16.95 -3.01 -1.00
CA ALA A 172 17.89 -3.16 0.11
C ALA A 172 18.52 -4.57 0.17
N TYR A 173 17.74 -5.60 -0.15
CA TYR A 173 18.21 -6.97 -0.17
C TYR A 173 19.06 -7.27 -1.43
N GLU A 174 18.70 -6.67 -2.58
CA GLU A 174 19.54 -6.69 -3.78
C GLU A 174 20.91 -6.07 -3.49
N TYR A 175 20.96 -4.92 -2.85
CA TYR A 175 22.21 -4.27 -2.46
C TYR A 175 23.07 -5.14 -1.53
N LYS A 176 22.44 -5.91 -0.64
CA LYS A 176 23.10 -6.83 0.28
C LYS A 176 23.41 -8.20 -0.33
N HIS A 177 23.10 -8.42 -1.60
CA HIS A 177 23.23 -9.71 -2.30
C HIS A 177 22.51 -10.87 -1.58
N LEU A 178 21.34 -10.59 -1.01
CA LEU A 178 20.50 -11.58 -0.34
C LEU A 178 19.41 -12.13 -1.29
N PRO A 179 18.94 -13.37 -1.08
CA PRO A 179 17.95 -14.00 -1.95
C PRO A 179 16.60 -13.28 -1.95
N TYR A 180 15.87 -13.38 -3.09
CA TYR A 180 14.52 -12.84 -3.25
C TYR A 180 13.55 -13.34 -2.16
N GLU A 181 13.59 -14.64 -1.85
CA GLU A 181 12.71 -15.29 -0.89
C GLU A 181 12.87 -14.71 0.52
N VAL A 182 14.09 -14.33 0.88
CA VAL A 182 14.39 -13.68 2.17
C VAL A 182 13.85 -12.27 2.20
N ALA A 183 14.02 -11.51 1.10
CA ALA A 183 13.44 -10.18 0.95
C ALA A 183 11.91 -10.23 1.00
N TYR A 184 11.31 -11.17 0.27
CA TYR A 184 9.85 -11.31 0.20
C TYR A 184 9.23 -11.62 1.57
N LYS A 185 9.83 -12.57 2.31
CA LYS A 185 9.40 -12.90 3.68
C LYS A 185 9.48 -11.71 4.65
N GLN A 186 10.42 -10.80 4.43
CA GLN A 186 10.54 -9.60 5.28
C GLN A 186 9.34 -8.66 5.14
N ILE A 187 8.57 -8.77 4.05
CA ILE A 187 7.39 -7.93 3.83
C ILE A 187 6.23 -8.31 4.77
N ASP A 188 6.20 -9.53 5.31
CA ASP A 188 5.18 -10.00 6.26
C ASP A 188 5.02 -9.05 7.46
N ILE A 189 6.09 -8.34 7.83
CA ILE A 189 6.09 -7.33 8.90
C ILE A 189 5.08 -6.19 8.66
N ALA A 190 4.62 -5.97 7.42
CA ALA A 190 3.68 -4.90 7.10
C ALA A 190 2.38 -5.01 7.90
N PHE A 191 1.85 -6.23 8.05
CA PHE A 191 0.64 -6.48 8.83
C PHE A 191 0.80 -6.05 10.29
N ASP A 192 1.83 -6.55 10.97
CA ASP A 192 2.10 -6.24 12.38
C ASP A 192 2.43 -4.77 12.60
N ASN A 193 3.13 -4.14 11.65
CA ASN A 193 3.45 -2.70 11.71
C ASN A 193 2.17 -1.85 11.69
N VAL A 194 1.16 -2.19 10.88
CA VAL A 194 -0.14 -1.48 10.87
C VAL A 194 -0.84 -1.60 12.22
N LEU A 195 -0.89 -2.81 12.81
CA LEU A 195 -1.48 -3.02 14.12
C LEU A 195 -0.75 -2.20 15.19
N LYS A 196 0.58 -2.14 15.13
CA LYS A 196 1.39 -1.36 16.06
C LYS A 196 1.16 0.15 15.90
N VAL A 197 1.08 0.64 14.67
CA VAL A 197 0.76 2.04 14.38
C VAL A 197 -0.63 2.39 14.92
N ALA A 198 -1.63 1.53 14.73
CA ALA A 198 -2.97 1.73 15.27
C ALA A 198 -2.98 1.79 16.82
N GLU A 199 -2.20 0.93 17.49
CA GLU A 199 -2.02 0.95 18.95
C GLU A 199 -1.42 2.28 19.41
N ILE A 200 -0.32 2.74 18.76
CA ILE A 200 0.36 4.00 19.09
C ILE A 200 -0.58 5.19 18.89
N ALA A 201 -1.31 5.24 17.77
CA ALA A 201 -2.28 6.29 17.47
C ALA A 201 -3.35 6.39 18.56
N ARG A 202 -3.96 5.27 18.92
CA ARG A 202 -4.99 5.20 19.96
C ARG A 202 -4.45 5.61 21.33
N LYS A 203 -3.26 5.10 21.73
CA LYS A 203 -2.66 5.37 23.04
C LYS A 203 -2.31 6.84 23.24
N ASN A 204 -1.86 7.50 22.17
CA ASN A 204 -1.39 8.88 22.23
C ASN A 204 -2.44 9.90 21.73
N SER A 205 -3.62 9.46 21.29
CA SER A 205 -4.68 10.31 20.71
C SER A 205 -4.15 11.18 19.55
N ILE A 206 -3.40 10.54 18.63
CA ILE A 206 -2.82 11.16 17.43
C ILE A 206 -3.25 10.40 16.18
N THR A 207 -3.10 11.02 15.00
CA THR A 207 -3.42 10.37 13.74
C THR A 207 -2.50 9.17 13.46
N THR A 208 -2.97 8.23 12.64
CA THR A 208 -2.14 7.09 12.20
C THR A 208 -0.90 7.55 11.43
N SER A 209 -0.96 8.67 10.69
CA SER A 209 0.19 9.28 10.02
C SER A 209 1.24 9.71 11.04
N GLN A 210 0.85 10.44 12.09
CA GLN A 210 1.76 10.84 13.18
C GLN A 210 2.32 9.64 13.95
N ALA A 211 1.46 8.64 14.21
CA ALA A 211 1.88 7.42 14.89
C ALA A 211 2.91 6.61 14.08
N ALA A 212 2.75 6.58 12.75
CA ALA A 212 3.70 5.90 11.86
C ALA A 212 5.07 6.61 11.85
N ASN A 213 5.09 7.93 11.83
CA ASN A 213 6.33 8.71 11.95
C ASN A 213 7.03 8.43 13.28
N MET A 214 6.29 8.50 14.40
CA MET A 214 6.81 8.17 15.73
C MET A 214 7.37 6.74 15.78
N PHE A 215 6.67 5.78 15.18
CA PHE A 215 7.12 4.38 15.12
C PHE A 215 8.41 4.24 14.30
N ALA A 216 8.52 4.93 13.17
CA ALA A 216 9.73 4.92 12.34
C ALA A 216 10.92 5.53 13.09
N GLU A 217 10.74 6.67 13.76
CA GLU A 217 11.77 7.31 14.59
C GLU A 217 12.26 6.37 15.71
N GLN A 218 11.35 5.70 16.41
CA GLN A 218 11.71 4.71 17.44
C GLN A 218 12.56 3.56 16.87
N LYS A 219 12.24 3.08 15.67
CA LYS A 219 13.03 2.04 14.98
C LYS A 219 14.44 2.53 14.64
N ILE A 220 14.56 3.77 14.11
CA ILE A 220 15.85 4.37 13.77
C ILE A 220 16.70 4.56 15.02
N GLU A 221 16.16 5.09 16.10
CA GLU A 221 16.87 5.28 17.35
C GLU A 221 17.32 3.94 18.00
N ALA A 222 16.49 2.92 17.92
CA ALA A 222 16.86 1.57 18.39
C ALA A 222 18.02 0.99 17.57
N ALA A 223 18.01 1.18 16.25
CA ALA A 223 19.09 0.72 15.36
C ALA A 223 20.41 1.44 15.64
N LYS A 224 20.39 2.76 15.87
CA LYS A 224 21.61 3.53 16.22
C LYS A 224 22.29 3.02 17.49
N LYS A 225 21.52 2.60 18.50
CA LYS A 225 22.05 2.05 19.76
C LYS A 225 22.71 0.68 19.61
N GLY A 226 22.38 -0.05 18.54
CA GLY A 226 23.00 -1.34 18.23
C GLY A 226 24.26 -1.26 17.35
N TRP A 227 24.69 -0.04 16.98
CA TRP A 227 25.86 0.23 16.14
C TRP A 227 27.06 0.78 16.96
N GLY A 228 26.99 0.74 18.30
CA GLY A 228 28.02 1.16 19.23
C GLY A 228 28.84 -0.01 19.81
#